data_c377aff0226625abdd3d91c85e3d856e
#
_entry.id   c377aff0226625abdd3d91c85e3d856e
#
_cell.length_a   1.000
_cell.length_b   1.000
_cell.length_c   1.000
_cell.angle_alpha   90.00
_cell.angle_beta   90.00
_cell.angle_gamma   90.00
#
_symmetry.space_group_name_H-M   'P 1'
#
loop_
_entity.id
_entity.type
_entity.pdbx_description
1 polymer ?
#
loop_
_entity_poly.entity_id
_entity_poly.type
_entity_poly.pdbx_seq_one_letter_code
_entity_poly.pdbx_strand_id
1 'polypeptide(L)'
;MKGRYLPYLLILPSVLFLLVFFGWPLLSALVLAFREGEGVGLGNFRRMAQDLYFGDALRNTLLLTAIVVPLQLALALAMGLLLERLGRGRDLFLYFWTVPLGISDLAAGIVWLSIFTERGYLNTLLHALGVLEEPVGWLTYEHPTALFLAVVAAEVWRA
;
A
#
# COMPACT_ATOMS: atom_id res chain seq x y z
N MET A 1 43.53 -16.15 6.26
CA MET A 1 42.78 -15.95 5.00
C MET A 1 41.37 -16.64 4.96
N LYS A 2 40.97 -17.41 5.98
CA LYS A 2 39.72 -18.18 5.97
C LYS A 2 38.41 -17.42 6.34
N GLY A 3 38.51 -16.20 6.87
CA GLY A 3 37.32 -15.44 7.29
C GLY A 3 36.67 -14.54 6.24
N ARG A 4 37.32 -14.30 5.11
CA ARG A 4 36.88 -13.32 4.09
C ARG A 4 35.67 -13.79 3.30
N TYR A 5 35.49 -15.08 3.15
CA TYR A 5 34.40 -15.68 2.37
C TYR A 5 33.21 -16.13 3.24
N LEU A 6 33.37 -16.16 4.55
CA LEU A 6 32.33 -16.61 5.48
C LEU A 6 31.02 -15.79 5.37
N PRO A 7 31.05 -14.44 5.27
CA PRO A 7 29.83 -13.66 5.08
C PRO A 7 29.08 -14.02 3.79
N TYR A 8 29.80 -14.24 2.70
CA TYR A 8 29.20 -14.62 1.42
C TYR A 8 28.56 -16.01 1.45
N LEU A 9 29.20 -16.97 2.14
CA LEU A 9 28.64 -18.31 2.33
C LEU A 9 27.38 -18.29 3.18
N LEU A 10 27.31 -17.42 4.19
CA LEU A 10 26.12 -17.27 5.04
C LEU A 10 24.93 -16.65 4.29
N ILE A 11 25.20 -15.73 3.36
CA ILE A 11 24.16 -15.08 2.55
C ILE A 11 23.74 -15.94 1.35
N LEU A 12 24.60 -16.87 0.92
CA LEU A 12 24.39 -17.65 -0.30
C LEU A 12 23.02 -18.36 -0.38
N PRO A 13 22.54 -19.06 0.67
CA PRO A 13 21.22 -19.70 0.63
C PRO A 13 20.08 -18.71 0.34
N SER A 14 20.11 -17.53 0.98
CA SER A 14 19.10 -16.48 0.78
C SER A 14 19.18 -15.88 -0.63
N VAL A 15 20.40 -15.67 -1.15
CA VAL A 15 20.59 -15.17 -2.52
C VAL A 15 20.09 -16.19 -3.55
N LEU A 16 20.39 -17.48 -3.37
CA LEU A 16 19.90 -18.53 -4.25
C LEU A 16 18.36 -18.60 -4.22
N PHE A 17 17.77 -18.54 -3.04
CA PHE A 17 16.32 -18.49 -2.90
C PHE A 17 15.72 -17.29 -3.67
N LEU A 18 16.27 -16.09 -3.48
CA LEU A 18 15.81 -14.90 -4.18
C LEU A 18 15.99 -15.01 -5.71
N LEU A 19 17.10 -15.52 -6.17
CA LEU A 19 17.34 -15.71 -7.61
C LEU A 19 16.36 -16.70 -8.25
N VAL A 20 16.05 -17.80 -7.57
CA VAL A 20 15.13 -18.81 -8.08
C VAL A 20 13.69 -18.34 -8.02
N PHE A 21 13.24 -17.82 -6.87
CA PHE A 21 11.82 -17.52 -6.66
C PHE A 21 11.40 -16.12 -7.09
N PHE A 22 12.34 -15.19 -7.23
CA PHE A 22 12.06 -13.83 -7.70
C PHE A 22 12.78 -13.52 -9.02
N GLY A 23 14.04 -13.89 -9.16
CA GLY A 23 14.81 -13.61 -10.37
C GLY A 23 14.25 -14.33 -11.60
N TRP A 24 13.94 -15.62 -11.48
CA TRP A 24 13.35 -16.38 -12.57
C TRP A 24 11.98 -15.86 -13.03
N PRO A 25 10.98 -15.64 -12.12
CA PRO A 25 9.70 -15.05 -12.52
C PRO A 25 9.86 -13.65 -13.11
N LEU A 26 10.78 -12.82 -12.60
CA LEU A 26 11.06 -11.51 -13.15
C LEU A 26 11.56 -11.58 -14.58
N LEU A 27 12.54 -12.46 -14.85
CA LEU A 27 13.03 -12.67 -16.21
C LEU A 27 11.93 -13.20 -17.14
N SER A 28 11.12 -14.13 -16.66
CA SER A 28 9.97 -14.65 -17.41
C SER A 28 8.95 -13.56 -17.72
N ALA A 29 8.65 -12.69 -16.76
CA ALA A 29 7.76 -11.55 -16.96
C ALA A 29 8.31 -10.55 -17.98
N LEU A 30 9.63 -10.27 -17.96
CA LEU A 30 10.30 -9.41 -18.92
C LEU A 30 10.22 -10.00 -20.34
N VAL A 31 10.52 -11.28 -20.49
CA VAL A 31 10.40 -11.97 -21.79
C VAL A 31 8.97 -11.93 -22.30
N LEU A 32 7.98 -12.15 -21.41
CA LEU A 32 6.57 -12.10 -21.76
C LEU A 32 6.12 -10.69 -22.17
N ALA A 33 6.64 -9.66 -21.51
CA ALA A 33 6.32 -8.26 -21.83
C ALA A 33 6.70 -7.89 -23.29
N PHE A 34 7.80 -8.45 -23.78
CA PHE A 34 8.28 -8.22 -25.16
C PHE A 34 7.82 -9.28 -26.15
N ARG A 35 7.05 -10.28 -25.74
CA ARG A 35 6.57 -11.34 -26.64
C ARG A 35 5.37 -10.86 -27.43
N GLU A 36 5.48 -10.92 -28.78
CA GLU A 36 4.40 -10.56 -29.72
C GLU A 36 4.22 -11.72 -30.72
N GLY A 37 3.16 -12.53 -30.53
CA GLY A 37 2.96 -13.75 -31.30
C GLY A 37 4.12 -14.74 -31.10
N GLU A 38 4.78 -15.13 -32.22
CA GLU A 38 5.97 -15.98 -32.18
C GLU A 38 7.30 -15.19 -32.13
N GLY A 39 7.24 -13.86 -32.13
CA GLY A 39 8.40 -12.98 -32.16
C GLY A 39 8.54 -12.07 -30.93
N VAL A 40 9.48 -11.13 -31.04
CA VAL A 40 9.72 -10.08 -30.04
C VAL A 40 9.23 -8.75 -30.61
N GLY A 41 8.45 -8.01 -29.82
CA GLY A 41 7.88 -6.74 -30.25
C GLY A 41 7.39 -5.88 -29.07
N LEU A 42 6.84 -4.72 -29.39
CA LEU A 42 6.27 -3.76 -28.44
C LEU A 42 4.73 -3.77 -28.42
N GLY A 43 4.10 -4.81 -28.98
CA GLY A 43 2.66 -4.91 -29.10
C GLY A 43 1.93 -4.86 -27.76
N ASN A 44 2.48 -5.49 -26.72
CA ASN A 44 1.92 -5.44 -25.37
C ASN A 44 1.97 -4.03 -24.76
N PHE A 45 3.06 -3.31 -24.96
CA PHE A 45 3.20 -1.92 -24.51
C PHE A 45 2.26 -0.98 -25.28
N ARG A 46 2.05 -1.23 -26.60
CA ARG A 46 1.08 -0.47 -27.40
C ARG A 46 -0.34 -0.71 -26.91
N ARG A 47 -0.73 -1.97 -26.62
CA ARG A 47 -2.04 -2.31 -26.06
C ARG A 47 -2.25 -1.63 -24.72
N MET A 48 -1.25 -1.66 -23.84
CA MET A 48 -1.29 -0.97 -22.55
C MET A 48 -1.49 0.54 -22.72
N ALA A 49 -0.75 1.18 -23.65
CA ALA A 49 -0.89 2.61 -23.89
C ALA A 49 -2.23 3.01 -24.54
N GLN A 50 -2.91 2.07 -25.21
CA GLN A 50 -4.22 2.24 -25.82
C GLN A 50 -5.37 1.82 -24.91
N ASP A 51 -5.08 1.26 -23.73
CA ASP A 51 -6.09 0.90 -22.74
C ASP A 51 -6.75 2.16 -22.16
N LEU A 52 -8.09 2.16 -22.15
CA LEU A 52 -8.88 3.32 -21.73
C LEU A 52 -8.64 3.69 -20.25
N TYR A 53 -8.30 2.70 -19.43
CA TYR A 53 -8.12 2.90 -17.98
C TYR A 53 -6.67 3.14 -17.59
N PHE A 54 -5.70 2.90 -18.50
CA PHE A 54 -4.28 3.02 -18.17
C PHE A 54 -3.88 4.43 -17.72
N GLY A 55 -4.39 5.46 -18.40
CA GLY A 55 -4.13 6.87 -18.05
C GLY A 55 -4.65 7.22 -16.66
N ASP A 56 -5.88 6.82 -16.35
CA ASP A 56 -6.50 7.07 -15.05
C ASP A 56 -5.81 6.27 -13.93
N ALA A 57 -5.47 5.00 -14.19
CA ALA A 57 -4.71 4.18 -13.25
C ALA A 57 -3.34 4.77 -12.93
N LEU A 58 -2.61 5.23 -13.95
CA LEU A 58 -1.31 5.87 -13.78
C LEU A 58 -1.43 7.18 -12.97
N ARG A 59 -2.38 8.04 -13.33
CA ARG A 59 -2.66 9.29 -12.62
C ARG A 59 -2.98 9.03 -11.15
N ASN A 60 -3.90 8.09 -10.87
CA ASN A 60 -4.30 7.76 -9.51
C ASN A 60 -3.13 7.19 -8.70
N THR A 61 -2.31 6.32 -9.31
CA THR A 61 -1.10 5.78 -8.66
C THR A 61 -0.11 6.89 -8.31
N LEU A 62 0.14 7.82 -9.24
CA LEU A 62 1.05 8.95 -8.99
C LEU A 62 0.50 9.90 -7.91
N LEU A 63 -0.81 10.18 -7.93
CA LEU A 63 -1.46 11.01 -6.90
C LEU A 63 -1.41 10.35 -5.53
N LEU A 64 -1.75 9.06 -5.44
CA LEU A 64 -1.64 8.29 -4.19
C LEU A 64 -0.20 8.31 -3.67
N THR A 65 0.78 8.04 -4.52
CA THR A 65 2.19 8.07 -4.14
C THR A 65 2.61 9.45 -3.63
N ALA A 66 2.22 10.52 -4.33
CA ALA A 66 2.57 11.89 -3.99
C ALA A 66 1.91 12.39 -2.68
N ILE A 67 0.80 11.79 -2.27
CA ILE A 67 0.10 12.17 -1.03
C ILE A 67 0.47 11.21 0.11
N VAL A 68 0.36 9.91 -0.12
CA VAL A 68 0.53 8.90 0.94
C VAL A 68 1.98 8.87 1.44
N VAL A 69 2.97 8.83 0.54
CA VAL A 69 4.38 8.71 0.94
C VAL A 69 4.87 9.90 1.77
N PRO A 70 4.65 11.18 1.39
CA PRO A 70 5.04 12.30 2.24
C PRO A 70 4.28 12.35 3.57
N LEU A 71 2.99 11.99 3.56
CA LEU A 71 2.17 11.97 4.77
C LEU A 71 2.65 10.89 5.75
N GLN A 72 2.91 9.68 5.28
CA GLN A 72 3.48 8.59 6.08
C GLN A 72 4.83 8.98 6.65
N LEU A 73 5.72 9.56 5.83
CA LEU A 73 7.03 10.03 6.29
C LEU A 73 6.92 11.12 7.36
N ALA A 74 6.02 12.09 7.15
CA ALA A 74 5.77 13.16 8.13
C ALA A 74 5.23 12.60 9.45
N LEU A 75 4.28 11.66 9.40
CA LEU A 75 3.76 10.98 10.58
C LEU A 75 4.84 10.17 11.29
N ALA A 76 5.62 9.38 10.56
CA ALA A 76 6.71 8.58 11.12
C ALA A 76 7.75 9.45 11.85
N LEU A 77 8.14 10.58 11.24
CA LEU A 77 9.06 11.54 11.86
C LEU A 77 8.43 12.20 13.10
N ALA A 78 7.16 12.62 13.02
CA ALA A 78 6.44 13.21 14.15
C ALA A 78 6.33 12.23 15.32
N MET A 79 6.03 10.96 15.02
CA MET A 79 5.95 9.90 16.03
C MET A 79 7.32 9.59 16.64
N GLY A 80 8.38 9.52 15.84
CA GLY A 80 9.75 9.34 16.33
C GLY A 80 10.17 10.46 17.27
N LEU A 81 9.91 11.72 16.91
CA LEU A 81 10.20 12.88 17.75
C LEU A 81 9.36 12.92 19.04
N LEU A 82 8.11 12.49 18.96
CA LEU A 82 7.26 12.33 20.15
C LEU A 82 7.81 11.28 21.09
N LEU A 83 8.19 10.11 20.56
CA LEU A 83 8.79 9.02 21.35
C LEU A 83 10.07 9.42 22.06
N GLU A 84 10.89 10.25 21.44
CA GLU A 84 12.13 10.76 22.05
C GLU A 84 11.83 11.63 23.29
N ARG A 85 10.74 12.38 23.26
CA ARG A 85 10.31 13.28 24.33
C ARG A 85 9.48 12.61 25.42
N LEU A 86 8.88 11.45 25.13
CA LEU A 86 8.04 10.70 26.09
C LEU A 86 8.93 9.98 27.12
N GLY A 87 8.85 10.40 28.38
CA GLY A 87 9.45 9.68 29.50
C GLY A 87 8.56 8.50 29.96
N ARG A 88 7.54 8.79 30.79
CA ARG A 88 6.55 7.80 31.23
C ARG A 88 5.46 7.60 30.18
N GLY A 89 5.12 6.33 29.87
CA GLY A 89 4.09 6.00 28.87
C GLY A 89 4.62 5.68 27.47
N ARG A 90 5.95 5.72 27.24
CA ARG A 90 6.57 5.38 25.97
C ARG A 90 6.17 3.97 25.48
N ASP A 91 6.17 2.99 26.38
CA ASP A 91 5.86 1.61 26.02
C ASP A 91 4.38 1.44 25.63
N LEU A 92 3.48 2.15 26.33
CA LEU A 92 2.05 2.16 26.00
C LEU A 92 1.81 2.81 24.62
N PHE A 93 2.50 3.91 24.33
CA PHE A 93 2.44 4.58 23.05
C PHE A 93 2.95 3.66 21.92
N LEU A 94 4.10 3.02 22.11
CA LEU A 94 4.66 2.05 21.16
C LEU A 94 3.70 0.89 20.92
N TYR A 95 3.10 0.36 21.99
CA TYR A 95 2.13 -0.73 21.87
C TYR A 95 0.97 -0.37 20.94
N PHE A 96 0.33 0.79 21.14
CA PHE A 96 -0.78 1.21 20.31
C PHE A 96 -0.38 1.44 18.84
N TRP A 97 0.81 2.02 18.60
CA TRP A 97 1.28 2.30 17.26
C TRP A 97 1.83 1.09 16.51
N THR A 98 2.20 0.04 17.22
CA THR A 98 2.62 -1.21 16.58
C THR A 98 1.46 -2.17 16.31
N VAL A 99 0.27 -1.92 16.84
CA VAL A 99 -0.93 -2.77 16.60
C VAL A 99 -1.21 -2.96 15.10
N PRO A 100 -1.19 -1.92 14.23
CA PRO A 100 -1.43 -2.09 12.80
C PRO A 100 -0.46 -3.07 12.13
N LEU A 101 0.81 -3.11 12.57
CA LEU A 101 1.82 -4.02 12.01
C LEU A 101 1.51 -5.50 12.28
N GLY A 102 0.75 -5.79 13.33
CA GLY A 102 0.32 -7.15 13.68
C GLY A 102 -0.96 -7.62 12.96
N ILE A 103 -1.63 -6.73 12.24
CA ILE A 103 -2.89 -7.03 11.55
C ILE A 103 -2.57 -7.40 10.09
N SER A 104 -3.09 -8.55 9.62
CA SER A 104 -2.92 -8.93 8.22
C SER A 104 -3.65 -7.96 7.27
N ASP A 105 -3.13 -7.78 6.05
CA ASP A 105 -3.73 -6.91 5.02
C ASP A 105 -5.20 -7.27 4.75
N LEU A 106 -5.53 -8.56 4.75
CA LEU A 106 -6.90 -9.04 4.56
C LEU A 106 -7.81 -8.60 5.72
N ALA A 107 -7.35 -8.77 6.97
CA ALA A 107 -8.12 -8.36 8.14
C ALA A 107 -8.29 -6.84 8.19
N ALA A 108 -7.24 -6.07 7.89
CA ALA A 108 -7.31 -4.62 7.76
C ALA A 108 -8.33 -4.20 6.69
N GLY A 109 -8.30 -4.85 5.51
CA GLY A 109 -9.25 -4.59 4.43
C GLY A 109 -10.70 -4.81 4.85
N ILE A 110 -11.00 -5.88 5.60
CA ILE A 110 -12.36 -6.16 6.12
C ILE A 110 -12.79 -5.08 7.13
N VAL A 111 -11.89 -4.65 8.01
CA VAL A 111 -12.18 -3.58 8.98
C VAL A 111 -12.49 -2.28 8.26
N TRP A 112 -11.65 -1.86 7.31
CA TRP A 112 -11.87 -0.64 6.54
C TRP A 112 -13.13 -0.71 5.67
N LEU A 113 -13.44 -1.88 5.09
CA LEU A 113 -14.69 -2.11 4.38
C LEU A 113 -15.88 -1.87 5.31
N SER A 114 -15.85 -2.41 6.54
CA SER A 114 -16.91 -2.22 7.53
C SER A 114 -17.08 -0.75 7.97
N ILE A 115 -16.02 0.03 7.93
CA ILE A 115 -16.04 1.46 8.25
C ILE A 115 -16.66 2.27 7.11
N PHE A 116 -16.26 1.98 5.85
CA PHE A 116 -16.58 2.80 4.68
C PHE A 116 -17.79 2.33 3.88
N THR A 117 -18.46 1.22 4.23
CA THR A 117 -19.73 0.87 3.56
C THR A 117 -20.81 1.91 3.84
N GLU A 118 -21.84 1.99 3.01
CA GLU A 118 -22.97 2.93 3.18
C GLU A 118 -23.64 2.83 4.55
N ARG A 119 -23.80 1.60 5.06
CA ARG A 119 -24.33 1.34 6.41
C ARG A 119 -23.20 1.10 7.43
N GLY A 120 -22.00 1.60 7.14
CA GLY A 120 -20.83 1.42 7.96
C GLY A 120 -20.73 2.38 9.14
N TYR A 121 -19.71 2.16 9.97
CA TYR A 121 -19.47 2.93 11.18
C TYR A 121 -19.29 4.43 10.93
N LEU A 122 -18.62 4.81 9.83
CA LEU A 122 -18.35 6.22 9.51
C LEU A 122 -19.64 6.97 9.21
N ASN A 123 -20.49 6.44 8.33
CA ASN A 123 -21.77 7.07 8.02
C ASN A 123 -22.70 7.12 9.23
N THR A 124 -22.74 6.05 10.02
CA THR A 124 -23.54 6.02 11.26
C THR A 124 -23.08 7.10 12.24
N LEU A 125 -21.77 7.26 12.44
CA LEU A 125 -21.20 8.28 13.30
C LEU A 125 -21.48 9.69 12.81
N LEU A 126 -21.23 9.96 11.52
CA LEU A 126 -21.43 11.28 10.91
C LEU A 126 -22.91 11.69 10.90
N HIS A 127 -23.82 10.75 10.68
CA HIS A 127 -25.25 10.99 10.79
C HIS A 127 -25.67 11.29 12.26
N ALA A 128 -25.16 10.52 13.22
CA ALA A 128 -25.44 10.76 14.65
C ALA A 128 -24.92 12.11 15.14
N LEU A 129 -23.83 12.63 14.55
CA LEU A 129 -23.27 13.96 14.82
C LEU A 129 -23.97 15.09 14.05
N GLY A 130 -24.96 14.78 13.21
CA GLY A 130 -25.66 15.76 12.39
C GLY A 130 -24.83 16.35 11.25
N VAL A 131 -23.71 15.71 10.88
CA VAL A 131 -22.82 16.15 9.80
C VAL A 131 -23.33 15.72 8.43
N LEU A 132 -23.99 14.56 8.37
CA LEU A 132 -24.60 14.03 7.15
C LEU A 132 -26.09 13.78 7.35
N GLU A 133 -26.88 14.20 6.36
CA GLU A 133 -28.32 13.90 6.30
C GLU A 133 -28.56 12.54 5.64
N GLU A 134 -27.76 12.21 4.62
CA GLU A 134 -27.82 10.95 3.88
C GLU A 134 -26.47 10.23 3.90
N PRO A 135 -26.47 8.88 3.85
CA PRO A 135 -25.24 8.10 3.81
C PRO A 135 -24.44 8.34 2.53
N VAL A 136 -23.14 8.51 2.65
CA VAL A 136 -22.20 8.69 1.52
C VAL A 136 -21.69 7.33 1.06
N GLY A 137 -21.70 7.10 -0.25
CA GLY A 137 -21.04 5.94 -0.88
C GLY A 137 -19.53 6.15 -0.98
N TRP A 138 -18.78 5.90 0.11
CA TRP A 138 -17.31 6.10 0.18
C TRP A 138 -16.54 5.21 -0.79
N LEU A 139 -17.07 4.03 -1.13
CA LEU A 139 -16.40 3.04 -1.96
C LEU A 139 -17.04 2.90 -3.34
N THR A 140 -17.73 3.91 -3.80
CA THR A 140 -18.41 3.91 -5.11
C THR A 140 -17.71 4.82 -6.11
N TYR A 141 -17.80 4.47 -7.39
CA TYR A 141 -17.27 5.31 -8.48
C TYR A 141 -18.06 6.62 -8.68
N GLU A 142 -19.24 6.73 -8.11
CA GLU A 142 -20.05 7.94 -8.14
C GLU A 142 -19.42 9.08 -7.32
N HIS A 143 -18.63 8.71 -6.31
CA HIS A 143 -17.92 9.64 -5.44
C HIS A 143 -16.40 9.42 -5.47
N PRO A 144 -15.72 9.72 -6.59
CA PRO A 144 -14.29 9.39 -6.78
C PRO A 144 -13.37 10.05 -5.74
N THR A 145 -13.73 11.23 -5.26
CA THR A 145 -12.97 11.92 -4.21
C THR A 145 -13.11 11.21 -2.85
N ALA A 146 -14.32 10.75 -2.51
CA ALA A 146 -14.55 10.01 -1.27
C ALA A 146 -13.82 8.66 -1.31
N LEU A 147 -13.89 7.94 -2.44
CA LEU A 147 -13.14 6.71 -2.67
C LEU A 147 -11.63 6.93 -2.51
N PHE A 148 -11.09 7.98 -3.12
CA PHE A 148 -9.68 8.33 -3.01
C PHE A 148 -9.26 8.60 -1.56
N LEU A 149 -10.04 9.38 -0.82
CA LEU A 149 -9.79 9.68 0.59
C LEU A 149 -9.88 8.43 1.47
N ALA A 150 -10.82 7.53 1.21
CA ALA A 150 -10.94 6.26 1.91
C ALA A 150 -9.69 5.39 1.73
N VAL A 151 -9.16 5.31 0.51
CA VAL A 151 -7.91 4.59 0.20
C VAL A 151 -6.73 5.25 0.90
N VAL A 152 -6.61 6.58 0.83
CA VAL A 152 -5.53 7.33 1.52
C VAL A 152 -5.57 7.07 3.03
N ALA A 153 -6.76 7.11 3.65
CA ALA A 153 -6.90 6.86 5.08
C ALA A 153 -6.47 5.44 5.46
N ALA A 154 -6.87 4.43 4.69
CA ALA A 154 -6.49 3.05 4.92
C ALA A 154 -4.98 2.83 4.77
N GLU A 155 -4.36 3.38 3.72
CA GLU A 155 -2.93 3.25 3.47
C GLU A 155 -2.08 4.00 4.51
N VAL A 156 -2.50 5.19 4.93
CA VAL A 156 -1.79 5.97 5.95
C VAL A 156 -1.87 5.30 7.31
N TRP A 157 -3.01 4.69 7.65
CA TRP A 157 -3.16 3.96 8.92
C TRP A 157 -2.25 2.73 8.98
N ARG A 158 -2.01 2.07 7.85
CA ARG A 158 -1.21 0.83 7.77
C ARG A 158 0.30 1.07 7.96
N ALA A 159 0.79 2.26 7.70
CA ALA A 159 2.22 2.61 7.81
C ALA A 159 2.61 3.01 9.21
#